data_affefa5f8097a4cadb1d37471942c1ba
#
_entry.id   affefa5f8097a4cadb1d37471942c1ba
#
_cell.length_a   1.000
_cell.length_b   1.000
_cell.length_c   1.000
_cell.angle_alpha   90.00
_cell.angle_beta   90.00
_cell.angle_gamma   90.00
#
_symmetry.space_group_name_H-M   'P 1'
#
loop_
_entity.id
_entity.type
_entity.pdbx_description
1 polymer ?
#
loop_
_entity_poly.entity_id
_entity_poly.type
_entity_poly.pdbx_seq_one_letter_code
_entity_poly.pdbx_strand_id
1 'polypeptide(L)'
;MECLVGLTLSLVVVAPLIKNSGEFIAKQIHYEKSQSLTAEADRALELIGRAIRMAGYQNAHSAIAFIGKNSPSGNYMQIQKNSGYRGSDSLMVKQEISQGVDYDCIGNTLSKERTQNNLAQQVFLVDRQASAPKGLKVNGGSLICQSLDRQGRIQNTTLMNGIHHLSIEPLPASAGKAYKVKLEMTDGGSIHQRFEQTFTTRNLR
;
A
#
# COMPACT_ATOMS: atom_id res chain seq x y z
N MET A 1 13.68 -54.87 35.30
CA MET A 1 12.82 -53.83 35.92
C MET A 1 13.33 -52.41 35.66
N GLU A 2 14.64 -52.21 35.74
CA GLU A 2 15.25 -50.86 35.58
C GLU A 2 15.00 -50.21 34.21
N CYS A 3 15.02 -50.95 33.11
CA CYS A 3 14.75 -50.44 31.78
C CYS A 3 13.32 -49.88 31.61
N LEU A 4 12.33 -50.51 32.27
CA LEU A 4 10.94 -50.04 32.21
C LEU A 4 10.74 -48.72 32.99
N VAL A 5 11.41 -48.57 34.12
CA VAL A 5 11.38 -47.34 34.93
C VAL A 5 12.07 -46.18 34.18
N GLY A 6 13.20 -46.46 33.53
CA GLY A 6 13.88 -45.45 32.71
C GLY A 6 13.04 -44.98 31.50
N LEU A 7 12.33 -45.92 30.86
CA LEU A 7 11.46 -45.61 29.72
C LEU A 7 10.25 -44.77 30.14
N THR A 8 9.62 -45.08 31.27
CA THR A 8 8.48 -44.28 31.77
C THR A 8 8.91 -42.89 32.22
N LEU A 9 10.04 -42.73 32.89
CA LEU A 9 10.58 -41.43 33.28
C LEU A 9 10.93 -40.57 32.07
N SER A 10 11.55 -41.16 31.05
CA SER A 10 11.87 -40.40 29.82
C SER A 10 10.62 -39.93 29.08
N LEU A 11 9.56 -40.74 29.00
CA LEU A 11 8.29 -40.36 28.41
C LEU A 11 7.59 -39.21 29.15
N VAL A 12 7.65 -39.22 30.49
CA VAL A 12 7.05 -38.13 31.32
C VAL A 12 7.76 -36.78 31.07
N VAL A 13 9.07 -36.79 30.79
CA VAL A 13 9.82 -35.57 30.51
C VAL A 13 9.66 -35.12 29.05
N VAL A 14 9.66 -36.04 28.10
CA VAL A 14 9.62 -35.75 26.66
C VAL A 14 8.23 -35.22 26.21
N ALA A 15 7.14 -35.77 26.77
CA ALA A 15 5.78 -35.37 26.36
C ALA A 15 5.49 -33.86 26.54
N PRO A 16 5.77 -33.23 27.71
CA PRO A 16 5.58 -31.77 27.85
C PRO A 16 6.54 -30.95 26.99
N LEU A 17 7.77 -31.45 26.72
CA LEU A 17 8.69 -30.74 25.82
C LEU A 17 8.18 -30.67 24.39
N ILE A 18 7.63 -31.78 23.88
CA ILE A 18 7.03 -31.80 22.53
C ILE A 18 5.84 -30.84 22.45
N LYS A 19 4.96 -30.84 23.44
CA LYS A 19 3.80 -29.95 23.49
C LYS A 19 4.23 -28.50 23.53
N ASN A 20 5.15 -28.12 24.40
CA ASN A 20 5.66 -26.75 24.50
C ASN A 20 6.38 -26.30 23.21
N SER A 21 7.12 -27.18 22.55
CA SER A 21 7.77 -26.89 21.28
C SER A 21 6.75 -26.58 20.19
N GLY A 22 5.65 -27.32 20.11
CA GLY A 22 4.57 -27.08 19.15
C GLY A 22 3.90 -25.73 19.35
N GLU A 23 3.60 -25.36 20.61
CA GLU A 23 3.03 -24.05 20.92
C GLU A 23 4.00 -22.89 20.61
N PHE A 24 5.29 -23.10 20.88
CA PHE A 24 6.33 -22.11 20.57
C PHE A 24 6.43 -21.85 19.05
N ILE A 25 6.48 -22.93 18.25
CA ILE A 25 6.52 -22.83 16.79
C ILE A 25 5.27 -22.10 16.24
N ALA A 26 4.08 -22.44 16.76
CA ALA A 26 2.85 -21.77 16.34
C ALA A 26 2.88 -20.27 16.63
N LYS A 27 3.37 -19.86 17.81
CA LYS A 27 3.54 -18.45 18.18
C LYS A 27 4.58 -17.75 17.30
N GLN A 28 5.68 -18.42 16.99
CA GLN A 28 6.72 -17.88 16.11
C GLN A 28 6.17 -17.61 14.70
N ILE A 29 5.47 -18.55 14.11
CA ILE A 29 4.83 -18.39 12.79
C ILE A 29 3.85 -17.22 12.81
N HIS A 30 3.04 -17.11 13.86
CA HIS A 30 2.11 -16.00 14.02
C HIS A 30 2.84 -14.64 14.10
N TYR A 31 3.92 -14.58 14.86
CA TYR A 31 4.75 -13.38 15.00
C TYR A 31 5.41 -12.98 13.66
N GLU A 32 6.01 -13.94 12.95
CA GLU A 32 6.64 -13.69 11.64
C GLU A 32 5.62 -13.16 10.62
N LYS A 33 4.42 -13.74 10.55
CA LYS A 33 3.34 -13.24 9.69
C LYS A 33 2.91 -11.83 10.07
N SER A 34 2.75 -11.56 11.35
CA SER A 34 2.38 -10.23 11.87
C SER A 34 3.44 -9.19 11.49
N GLN A 35 4.72 -9.52 11.65
CA GLN A 35 5.83 -8.65 11.29
C GLN A 35 5.91 -8.40 9.77
N SER A 36 5.68 -9.43 8.96
CA SER A 36 5.61 -9.29 7.49
C SER A 36 4.49 -8.33 7.08
N LEU A 37 3.27 -8.48 7.65
CA LEU A 37 2.16 -7.58 7.37
C LEU A 37 2.48 -6.14 7.78
N THR A 38 3.17 -5.93 8.89
CA THR A 38 3.60 -4.60 9.32
C THR A 38 4.55 -3.96 8.32
N ALA A 39 5.57 -4.70 7.88
CA ALA A 39 6.53 -4.21 6.89
C ALA A 39 5.88 -3.88 5.54
N GLU A 40 4.93 -4.69 5.10
CA GLU A 40 4.15 -4.41 3.89
C GLU A 40 3.24 -3.19 4.04
N ALA A 41 2.61 -3.01 5.21
CA ALA A 41 1.79 -1.84 5.51
C ALA A 41 2.60 -0.54 5.50
N ASP A 42 3.77 -0.54 6.13
CA ASP A 42 4.66 0.62 6.16
C ASP A 42 5.09 1.00 4.73
N ARG A 43 5.45 0.02 3.92
CA ARG A 43 5.78 0.25 2.51
C ARG A 43 4.60 0.82 1.72
N ALA A 44 3.38 0.31 1.93
CA ALA A 44 2.18 0.84 1.28
C ALA A 44 1.94 2.30 1.66
N LEU A 45 1.98 2.58 2.95
CA LEU A 45 1.76 3.93 3.48
C LEU A 45 2.83 4.91 2.99
N GLU A 46 4.09 4.48 2.89
CA GLU A 46 5.16 5.30 2.33
C GLU A 46 4.91 5.66 0.86
N LEU A 47 4.54 4.69 0.02
CA LEU A 47 4.23 4.92 -1.40
C LEU A 47 3.04 5.85 -1.57
N ILE A 48 1.93 5.61 -0.86
CA ILE A 48 0.74 6.46 -0.89
C ILE A 48 1.08 7.86 -0.37
N GLY A 49 1.82 7.94 0.75
CA GLY A 49 2.21 9.21 1.34
C GLY A 49 3.13 10.03 0.45
N ARG A 50 4.05 9.38 -0.27
CA ARG A 50 4.88 10.04 -1.28
C ARG A 50 4.02 10.62 -2.40
N ALA A 51 3.06 9.86 -2.91
CA ALA A 51 2.16 10.32 -3.96
C ALA A 51 1.31 11.51 -3.48
N ILE A 52 0.76 11.47 -2.26
CA ILE A 52 0.00 12.59 -1.67
C ILE A 52 0.87 13.87 -1.57
N ARG A 53 2.11 13.75 -1.11
CA ARG A 53 3.04 14.89 -1.01
C ARG A 53 3.39 15.50 -2.37
N MET A 54 3.48 14.67 -3.41
CA MET A 54 3.80 15.11 -4.78
C MET A 54 2.58 15.61 -5.56
N ALA A 55 1.36 15.35 -5.06
CA ALA A 55 0.14 15.79 -5.70
C ALA A 55 0.16 17.30 -6.01
N GLY A 56 -0.15 17.66 -7.26
CA GLY A 56 -0.18 19.04 -7.69
C GLY A 56 1.19 19.71 -7.87
N TYR A 57 2.28 18.94 -7.85
CA TYR A 57 3.60 19.49 -8.15
C TYR A 57 3.61 20.03 -9.60
N GLN A 58 4.08 21.27 -9.76
CA GLN A 58 4.27 21.96 -11.03
C GLN A 58 5.73 22.38 -11.16
N ASN A 59 6.30 22.18 -12.33
CA ASN A 59 7.65 22.62 -12.59
C ASN A 59 7.68 24.16 -12.75
N ALA A 60 8.63 24.81 -12.10
CA ALA A 60 8.75 26.28 -12.13
C ALA A 60 8.87 26.85 -13.57
N HIS A 61 9.49 26.13 -14.49
CA HIS A 61 9.58 26.54 -15.88
C HIS A 61 8.24 26.47 -16.61
N SER A 62 7.38 25.49 -16.29
CA SER A 62 6.03 25.40 -16.81
C SER A 62 5.16 26.49 -16.23
N ALA A 63 5.30 26.81 -14.95
CA ALA A 63 4.53 27.85 -14.27
C ALA A 63 4.72 29.24 -14.91
N ILE A 64 5.92 29.58 -15.36
CA ILE A 64 6.22 30.86 -16.05
C ILE A 64 5.53 30.93 -17.42
N ALA A 65 5.44 29.81 -18.14
CA ALA A 65 4.79 29.74 -19.44
C ALA A 65 3.25 29.87 -19.37
N PHE A 66 2.65 29.64 -18.19
CA PHE A 66 1.22 29.69 -17.93
C PHE A 66 0.74 30.98 -17.27
N ILE A 67 1.63 31.96 -17.01
CA ILE A 67 1.24 33.31 -16.58
C ILE A 67 0.52 33.99 -17.74
N GLY A 68 -0.76 33.73 -17.91
CA GLY A 68 -1.60 34.32 -18.95
C GLY A 68 -2.55 33.38 -19.68
N LYS A 69 -2.43 32.09 -19.52
CA LYS A 69 -3.41 31.09 -19.97
C LYS A 69 -3.94 30.34 -18.77
N ASN A 70 -5.26 30.28 -18.65
CA ASN A 70 -6.00 29.60 -17.61
C ASN A 70 -5.20 28.41 -17.08
N SER A 71 -4.65 28.55 -15.86
CA SER A 71 -4.04 27.45 -15.13
C SER A 71 -4.98 26.26 -15.27
N PRO A 72 -4.55 25.09 -15.73
CA PRO A 72 -5.43 23.96 -15.73
C PRO A 72 -5.84 23.75 -14.28
N SER A 73 -7.07 24.16 -13.96
CA SER A 73 -7.75 23.86 -12.68
C SER A 73 -7.94 22.36 -12.62
N GLY A 74 -6.81 21.66 -12.71
CA GLY A 74 -6.76 20.22 -12.77
C GLY A 74 -6.98 19.65 -11.39
N ASN A 75 -7.88 18.72 -11.27
CA ASN A 75 -8.07 17.92 -10.09
C ASN A 75 -6.82 17.03 -9.90
N TYR A 76 -5.74 17.61 -9.31
CA TYR A 76 -4.44 16.93 -9.12
C TYR A 76 -4.49 15.78 -8.12
N MET A 77 -5.55 15.73 -7.32
CA MET A 77 -5.79 14.66 -6.37
C MET A 77 -7.28 14.38 -6.31
N GLN A 78 -7.66 13.13 -6.52
CA GLN A 78 -9.03 12.66 -6.46
C GLN A 78 -9.11 11.38 -5.61
N ILE A 79 -10.00 11.41 -4.64
CA ILE A 79 -10.32 10.25 -3.81
C ILE A 79 -11.70 9.78 -4.25
N GLN A 80 -11.78 8.52 -4.67
CA GLN A 80 -13.06 7.88 -4.96
C GLN A 80 -13.39 6.94 -3.81
N LYS A 81 -14.47 7.25 -3.11
CA LYS A 81 -14.95 6.45 -1.98
C LYS A 81 -15.57 5.15 -2.45
N ASN A 82 -15.29 4.07 -1.73
CA ASN A 82 -15.91 2.75 -1.94
C ASN A 82 -15.75 2.20 -3.37
N SER A 83 -14.71 2.60 -4.09
CA SER A 83 -14.50 2.23 -5.50
C SER A 83 -13.74 0.91 -5.67
N GLY A 84 -13.06 0.43 -4.63
CA GLY A 84 -12.24 -0.77 -4.65
C GLY A 84 -12.87 -1.97 -3.96
N TYR A 85 -12.11 -3.06 -3.89
CA TYR A 85 -12.51 -4.30 -3.24
C TYR A 85 -12.89 -4.05 -1.78
N ARG A 86 -14.00 -4.67 -1.32
CA ARG A 86 -14.59 -4.53 0.02
C ARG A 86 -14.89 -3.07 0.42
N GLY A 87 -15.25 -2.22 -0.53
CA GLY A 87 -15.54 -0.82 -0.25
C GLY A 87 -14.30 0.01 0.07
N SER A 88 -13.12 -0.43 -0.35
CA SER A 88 -11.89 0.36 -0.22
C SER A 88 -11.95 1.61 -1.07
N ASP A 89 -11.33 2.68 -0.61
CA ASP A 89 -11.17 3.91 -1.38
C ASP A 89 -10.08 3.74 -2.44
N SER A 90 -10.14 4.54 -3.50
CA SER A 90 -9.03 4.70 -4.43
C SER A 90 -8.52 6.14 -4.44
N LEU A 91 -7.24 6.29 -4.71
CA LEU A 91 -6.52 7.57 -4.78
C LEU A 91 -5.92 7.75 -6.15
N MET A 92 -6.31 8.81 -6.85
CA MET A 92 -5.64 9.28 -8.06
C MET A 92 -4.84 10.53 -7.74
N VAL A 93 -3.58 10.54 -8.17
CA VAL A 93 -2.67 11.68 -8.03
C VAL A 93 -2.08 12.03 -9.38
N LYS A 94 -2.00 13.33 -9.65
CA LYS A 94 -1.35 13.90 -10.86
C LYS A 94 -0.28 14.89 -10.44
N GLN A 95 0.85 14.86 -11.15
CA GLN A 95 1.98 15.76 -10.94
C GLN A 95 2.70 16.02 -12.26
N GLU A 96 3.35 17.18 -12.41
CA GLU A 96 4.30 17.39 -13.49
C GLU A 96 5.62 16.67 -13.19
N ILE A 97 6.40 16.39 -14.21
CA ILE A 97 7.74 15.81 -14.05
C ILE A 97 8.69 16.90 -13.56
N SER A 98 9.50 16.57 -12.55
CA SER A 98 10.57 17.46 -12.09
C SER A 98 11.73 17.50 -13.10
N GLN A 99 12.69 18.40 -12.88
CA GLN A 99 13.94 18.42 -13.65
C GLN A 99 14.92 17.31 -13.23
N GLY A 100 14.59 16.62 -12.15
CA GLY A 100 15.36 15.48 -11.64
C GLY A 100 14.84 14.14 -12.11
N VAL A 101 15.27 13.09 -11.46
CA VAL A 101 14.78 11.74 -11.70
C VAL A 101 13.59 11.47 -10.80
N ASP A 102 12.40 11.45 -11.38
CA ASP A 102 11.17 11.06 -10.71
C ASP A 102 10.83 9.60 -11.01
N TYR A 103 10.23 8.93 -10.05
CA TYR A 103 9.79 7.55 -10.18
C TYR A 103 8.28 7.45 -9.98
N ASP A 104 7.67 6.55 -10.73
CA ASP A 104 6.29 6.15 -10.49
C ASP A 104 6.18 5.22 -9.26
N CYS A 105 4.96 4.82 -8.90
CA CYS A 105 4.70 3.92 -7.79
C CYS A 105 5.24 2.49 -8.00
N ILE A 106 5.67 2.17 -9.21
CA ILE A 106 6.22 0.86 -9.59
C ILE A 106 7.77 0.89 -9.54
N GLY A 107 8.35 2.10 -9.53
CA GLY A 107 9.81 2.31 -9.56
C GLY A 107 10.36 2.59 -10.97
N ASN A 108 9.51 2.81 -11.97
CA ASN A 108 9.95 3.23 -13.30
C ASN A 108 10.24 4.73 -13.31
N THR A 109 11.28 5.13 -14.03
CA THR A 109 11.58 6.54 -14.26
C THR A 109 10.46 7.21 -15.05
N LEU A 110 9.96 8.31 -14.53
CA LEU A 110 8.98 9.15 -15.21
C LEU A 110 9.68 9.94 -16.32
N SER A 111 9.18 9.82 -17.54
CA SER A 111 9.60 10.56 -18.71
C SER A 111 8.39 11.23 -19.38
N LYS A 112 8.62 12.18 -20.30
CA LYS A 112 7.52 12.84 -21.01
C LYS A 112 6.59 11.86 -21.72
N GLU A 113 7.11 10.74 -22.17
CA GLU A 113 6.35 9.67 -22.84
C GLU A 113 5.39 8.96 -21.90
N ARG A 114 5.68 8.98 -20.59
CA ARG A 114 4.86 8.40 -19.52
C ARG A 114 3.91 9.42 -18.88
N THR A 115 3.57 10.47 -19.63
CA THR A 115 2.64 11.49 -19.17
C THR A 115 1.47 11.64 -20.13
N GLN A 116 0.37 12.12 -19.58
CA GLN A 116 -0.78 12.55 -20.36
C GLN A 116 -0.98 14.04 -20.11
N ASN A 117 -0.93 14.86 -21.17
CA ASN A 117 -0.97 16.34 -21.07
C ASN A 117 0.13 16.91 -20.15
N ASN A 118 1.35 16.38 -20.23
CA ASN A 118 2.50 16.71 -19.37
C ASN A 118 2.32 16.37 -17.88
N LEU A 119 1.29 15.63 -17.51
CA LEU A 119 1.04 15.18 -16.15
C LEU A 119 1.29 13.68 -16.03
N ALA A 120 2.17 13.30 -15.12
CA ALA A 120 2.28 11.91 -14.67
C ALA A 120 1.09 11.60 -13.76
N GLN A 121 0.46 10.47 -14.02
CA GLN A 121 -0.70 10.00 -13.26
C GLN A 121 -0.35 8.70 -12.55
N GLN A 122 -0.71 8.65 -11.27
CA GLN A 122 -0.60 7.45 -10.44
C GLN A 122 -1.93 7.21 -9.74
N VAL A 123 -2.41 5.97 -9.77
CA VAL A 123 -3.64 5.58 -9.07
C VAL A 123 -3.34 4.41 -8.15
N PHE A 124 -3.76 4.51 -6.90
CA PHE A 124 -3.73 3.43 -5.92
C PHE A 124 -5.15 2.95 -5.69
N LEU A 125 -5.37 1.67 -5.88
CA LEU A 125 -6.65 1.03 -5.64
C LEU A 125 -6.46 -0.37 -5.05
N VAL A 126 -7.42 -0.83 -4.29
CA VAL A 126 -7.45 -2.20 -3.81
C VAL A 126 -8.37 -3.02 -4.70
N ASP A 127 -7.87 -4.10 -5.26
CA ASP A 127 -8.63 -5.00 -6.08
C ASP A 127 -8.59 -6.42 -5.51
N ARG A 128 -9.45 -7.29 -6.01
CA ARG A 128 -9.46 -8.70 -5.62
C ARG A 128 -8.14 -9.34 -6.06
N GLN A 129 -7.55 -10.14 -5.18
CA GLN A 129 -6.33 -10.86 -5.52
C GLN A 129 -6.55 -11.79 -6.73
N ALA A 130 -5.92 -11.46 -7.86
CA ALA A 130 -6.14 -12.14 -9.14
C ALA A 130 -5.49 -13.53 -9.23
N SER A 131 -4.48 -13.81 -8.41
CA SER A 131 -3.63 -15.00 -8.53
C SER A 131 -3.75 -15.98 -7.37
N ALA A 132 -4.93 -16.07 -6.72
CA ALA A 132 -5.16 -17.14 -5.74
C ALA A 132 -5.38 -18.47 -6.46
N PRO A 133 -4.54 -19.49 -6.26
CA PRO A 133 -4.80 -20.83 -6.77
C PRO A 133 -6.16 -21.34 -6.27
N LYS A 134 -6.86 -22.12 -7.11
CA LYS A 134 -8.13 -22.71 -6.73
C LYS A 134 -7.98 -23.50 -5.42
N GLY A 135 -8.80 -23.15 -4.41
CA GLY A 135 -8.82 -23.84 -3.11
C GLY A 135 -7.95 -23.20 -2.01
N LEU A 136 -7.13 -22.19 -2.31
CA LEU A 136 -6.44 -21.42 -1.28
C LEU A 136 -7.32 -20.26 -0.79
N LYS A 137 -7.26 -19.98 0.52
CA LYS A 137 -7.88 -18.77 1.07
C LYS A 137 -7.20 -17.55 0.47
N VAL A 138 -7.99 -16.66 -0.11
CA VAL A 138 -7.52 -15.37 -0.59
C VAL A 138 -7.17 -14.50 0.63
N ASN A 139 -5.91 -14.11 0.75
CA ASN A 139 -5.42 -13.29 1.85
C ASN A 139 -5.75 -11.81 1.59
N GLY A 140 -7.03 -11.43 1.72
CA GLY A 140 -7.48 -10.07 1.45
C GLY A 140 -7.49 -9.70 -0.03
N GLY A 141 -7.41 -8.39 -0.32
CA GLY A 141 -7.22 -7.82 -1.66
C GLY A 141 -5.74 -7.52 -1.95
N SER A 142 -5.51 -7.02 -3.15
CA SER A 142 -4.20 -6.55 -3.60
C SER A 142 -4.20 -5.03 -3.77
N LEU A 143 -3.20 -4.34 -3.24
CA LEU A 143 -2.95 -2.96 -3.58
C LEU A 143 -2.32 -2.90 -4.97
N ILE A 144 -3.03 -2.27 -5.88
CA ILE A 144 -2.60 -2.08 -7.26
C ILE A 144 -2.20 -0.63 -7.45
N CYS A 145 -1.06 -0.44 -8.09
CA CYS A 145 -0.69 0.84 -8.67
C CYS A 145 -0.99 0.84 -10.16
N GLN A 146 -1.65 1.89 -10.64
CA GLN A 146 -1.77 2.19 -12.05
C GLN A 146 -0.87 3.36 -12.38
N SER A 147 -0.03 3.22 -13.38
CA SER A 147 0.78 4.28 -13.96
C SER A 147 0.69 4.24 -15.47
N LEU A 148 1.30 5.21 -16.16
CA LEU A 148 1.33 5.23 -17.61
C LEU A 148 2.60 4.52 -18.13
N ASP A 149 2.44 3.69 -19.16
CA ASP A 149 3.57 3.11 -19.89
C ASP A 149 4.21 4.16 -20.85
N ARG A 150 5.26 3.76 -21.58
CA ARG A 150 5.94 4.66 -22.54
C ARG A 150 5.06 5.07 -23.73
N GLN A 151 3.93 4.39 -23.94
CA GLN A 151 2.95 4.71 -24.97
C GLN A 151 1.76 5.49 -24.41
N GLY A 152 1.82 5.92 -23.15
CA GLY A 152 0.73 6.66 -22.48
C GLY A 152 -0.48 5.79 -22.11
N ARG A 153 -0.37 4.46 -22.16
CA ARG A 153 -1.44 3.53 -21.77
C ARG A 153 -1.34 3.19 -20.29
N ILE A 154 -2.48 2.90 -19.68
CA ILE A 154 -2.53 2.51 -18.26
C ILE A 154 -1.88 1.13 -18.09
N GLN A 155 -0.90 1.06 -17.21
CA GLN A 155 -0.24 -0.15 -16.74
C GLN A 155 -0.63 -0.40 -15.29
N ASN A 156 -1.09 -1.61 -14.99
CA ASN A 156 -1.45 -2.06 -13.66
C ASN A 156 -0.35 -2.95 -13.10
N THR A 157 0.06 -2.70 -11.87
CA THR A 157 1.04 -3.54 -11.18
C THR A 157 0.60 -3.77 -9.73
N THR A 158 0.59 -5.01 -9.32
CA THR A 158 0.36 -5.36 -7.92
C THR A 158 1.57 -4.99 -7.09
N LEU A 159 1.37 -4.13 -6.09
CA LEU A 159 2.42 -3.71 -5.16
C LEU A 159 2.55 -4.69 -4.00
N MET A 160 1.43 -5.11 -3.43
CA MET A 160 1.36 -6.04 -2.31
C MET A 160 -0.01 -6.67 -2.17
N ASN A 161 -0.08 -7.73 -1.39
CA ASN A 161 -1.30 -8.47 -1.07
C ASN A 161 -1.67 -8.31 0.40
N GLY A 162 -2.80 -8.88 0.81
CA GLY A 162 -3.20 -8.89 2.21
C GLY A 162 -3.92 -7.61 2.66
N ILE A 163 -4.38 -6.77 1.76
CA ILE A 163 -5.18 -5.59 2.10
C ILE A 163 -6.63 -6.01 2.38
N HIS A 164 -7.08 -5.77 3.60
CA HIS A 164 -8.48 -5.96 3.95
C HIS A 164 -9.33 -4.76 3.55
N HIS A 165 -8.85 -3.55 3.89
CA HIS A 165 -9.54 -2.30 3.59
C HIS A 165 -8.58 -1.13 3.53
N LEU A 166 -8.78 -0.20 2.61
CA LEU A 166 -8.08 1.08 2.49
C LEU A 166 -9.11 2.21 2.60
N SER A 167 -8.88 3.14 3.52
CA SER A 167 -9.69 4.35 3.67
C SER A 167 -8.82 5.60 3.69
N ILE A 168 -9.26 6.66 3.01
CA ILE A 168 -8.55 7.93 2.90
C ILE A 168 -9.50 9.06 3.24
N GLU A 169 -9.28 9.70 4.37
CA GLU A 169 -10.13 10.74 4.92
C GLU A 169 -9.45 12.11 4.86
N PRO A 170 -10.09 13.13 4.26
CA PRO A 170 -9.58 14.49 4.37
C PRO A 170 -9.70 14.98 5.81
N LEU A 171 -8.67 15.65 6.30
CA LEU A 171 -8.65 16.28 7.61
C LEU A 171 -8.72 17.79 7.46
N PRO A 172 -9.45 18.51 8.36
CA PRO A 172 -9.39 19.96 8.43
C PRO A 172 -7.97 20.37 8.84
N ALA A 173 -7.31 21.16 8.01
CA ALA A 173 -5.99 21.69 8.31
C ALA A 173 -5.97 23.20 8.09
N SER A 174 -5.29 23.92 8.96
CA SER A 174 -5.18 25.38 8.93
C SER A 174 -4.28 25.89 7.78
N ALA A 175 -3.36 25.07 7.31
CA ALA A 175 -2.45 25.41 6.22
C ALA A 175 -2.28 24.20 5.28
N GLY A 176 -2.99 24.20 4.15
CA GLY A 176 -2.92 23.11 3.18
C GLY A 176 -3.98 22.02 3.42
N LYS A 177 -3.87 20.93 2.67
CA LYS A 177 -4.79 19.78 2.77
C LYS A 177 -4.06 18.61 3.42
N ALA A 178 -4.65 18.06 4.47
CA ALA A 178 -4.17 16.88 5.15
C ALA A 178 -5.11 15.69 4.93
N TYR A 179 -4.55 14.51 4.85
CA TYR A 179 -5.29 13.28 4.62
C TYR A 179 -4.83 12.20 5.59
N LYS A 180 -5.78 11.58 6.27
CA LYS A 180 -5.54 10.41 7.08
C LYS A 180 -5.75 9.18 6.22
N VAL A 181 -4.72 8.37 6.07
CA VAL A 181 -4.76 7.08 5.38
C VAL A 181 -4.83 5.99 6.43
N LYS A 182 -5.86 5.15 6.34
CA LYS A 182 -6.07 3.98 7.19
C LYS A 182 -5.95 2.74 6.33
N LEU A 183 -5.10 1.83 6.72
CA LEU A 183 -4.85 0.57 6.03
C LEU A 183 -5.10 -0.59 6.98
N GLU A 184 -6.02 -1.47 6.61
CA GLU A 184 -6.29 -2.70 7.35
C GLU A 184 -5.67 -3.86 6.57
N MET A 185 -4.80 -4.63 7.25
CA MET A 185 -4.10 -5.77 6.69
C MET A 185 -4.62 -7.07 7.29
N THR A 186 -4.58 -8.16 6.51
CA THR A 186 -4.98 -9.50 6.94
C THR A 186 -4.12 -10.57 6.29
N ASP A 187 -3.88 -11.65 7.03
CA ASP A 187 -3.29 -12.89 6.49
C ASP A 187 -4.35 -13.83 5.85
N GLY A 188 -5.62 -13.38 5.80
CA GLY A 188 -6.77 -14.19 5.39
C GLY A 188 -7.22 -15.22 6.45
N GLY A 189 -6.61 -15.22 7.61
CA GLY A 189 -6.91 -16.08 8.76
C GLY A 189 -7.32 -15.27 9.98
N SER A 190 -6.52 -15.40 11.04
CA SER A 190 -6.79 -14.79 12.34
C SER A 190 -6.11 -13.44 12.58
N ILE A 191 -5.17 -13.06 11.73
CA ILE A 191 -4.41 -11.82 11.91
C ILE A 191 -5.09 -10.69 11.15
N HIS A 192 -5.51 -9.67 11.91
CA HIS A 192 -6.01 -8.41 11.39
C HIS A 192 -5.28 -7.28 12.09
N GLN A 193 -4.65 -6.39 11.32
CA GLN A 193 -3.91 -5.25 11.83
C GLN A 193 -4.35 -3.98 11.13
N ARG A 194 -4.44 -2.89 11.90
CA ARG A 194 -4.79 -1.56 11.40
C ARG A 194 -3.61 -0.63 11.56
N PHE A 195 -3.30 0.08 10.47
CA PHE A 195 -2.27 1.10 10.41
C PHE A 195 -2.89 2.42 10.00
N GLU A 196 -2.47 3.50 10.64
CA GLU A 196 -2.96 4.85 10.32
C GLU A 196 -1.79 5.81 10.21
N GLN A 197 -1.79 6.63 9.16
CA GLN A 197 -0.81 7.70 9.00
C GLN A 197 -1.45 8.93 8.37
N THR A 198 -1.01 10.11 8.78
CA THR A 198 -1.49 11.39 8.24
C THR A 198 -0.43 12.00 7.34
N PHE A 199 -0.87 12.41 6.15
CA PHE A 199 -0.03 13.06 5.15
C PHE A 199 -0.59 14.42 4.77
N THR A 200 0.30 15.38 4.58
CA THR A 200 -0.05 16.72 4.10
C THR A 200 0.42 16.88 2.65
N THR A 201 -0.40 17.55 1.84
CA THR A 201 0.02 17.97 0.51
C THR A 201 0.93 19.20 0.62
N ARG A 202 1.94 19.27 -0.24
CA ARG A 202 2.84 20.44 -0.30
C ARG A 202 2.41 21.44 -1.35
N ASN A 203 1.78 20.98 -2.42
CA ASN A 203 1.55 21.77 -3.63
C ASN A 203 0.07 22.08 -3.88
N LEU A 204 -0.84 21.51 -3.09
CA LEU A 204 -2.28 21.79 -3.16
C LEU A 204 -2.66 22.81 -2.09
N ARG A 205 -3.00 24.01 -2.49
CA ARG A 205 -3.56 25.08 -1.64
C ARG A 205 -5.08 25.03 -1.61
#